data_a09ae0a45cd0d7cebee5b9149e5d570e
#
_entry.id   a09ae0a45cd0d7cebee5b9149e5d570e
#
_cell.length_a   1.000
_cell.length_b   1.000
_cell.length_c   1.000
_cell.angle_alpha   90.00
_cell.angle_beta   90.00
_cell.angle_gamma   90.00
#
_symmetry.space_group_name_H-M   'P 1'
#
loop_
_entity.id
_entity.type
_entity.pdbx_description
1 polymer ?
#
loop_
_entity_poly.entity_id
_entity_poly.type
_entity_poly.pdbx_seq_one_letter_code
_entity_poly.pdbx_strand_id
1 'polypeptide(L)'
;MSRYLQEVASRLVSYDTVSAKSNAEATEYLGEHLESHGFRVAYHRTEIAGVPKVNLVACAGPPEPDGLIISGHIDVVPFSGQPGWQRDPLRLEVTDDRVYGRGTSDMKVFLAQCVDAAAQLNVATLQRPLAFIFTADE
;
A
#
# COMPACT_ATOMS: atom_id res chain seq x y z
N MET A 1 3.05 13.86 -10.24
CA MET A 1 2.22 12.76 -9.66
C MET A 1 0.89 12.78 -10.39
N SER A 2 0.38 11.61 -10.88
CA SER A 2 -0.95 11.54 -11.48
C SER A 2 -2.03 11.87 -10.45
N ARG A 3 -3.21 12.31 -10.90
CA ARG A 3 -4.33 12.58 -9.97
C ARG A 3 -4.73 11.32 -9.21
N TYR A 4 -4.80 10.17 -9.89
CA TYR A 4 -5.15 8.90 -9.28
C TYR A 4 -4.12 8.47 -8.23
N LEU A 5 -2.83 8.53 -8.55
CA LEU A 5 -1.76 8.25 -7.58
C LEU A 5 -1.88 9.16 -6.34
N GLN A 6 -2.17 10.45 -6.53
CA GLN A 6 -2.32 11.37 -5.42
C GLN A 6 -3.54 11.04 -4.55
N GLU A 7 -4.66 10.63 -5.15
CA GLU A 7 -5.86 10.20 -4.42
C GLU A 7 -5.56 8.94 -3.58
N VAL A 8 -4.95 7.91 -4.18
CA VAL A 8 -4.60 6.67 -3.48
C VAL A 8 -3.59 6.93 -2.36
N ALA A 9 -2.52 7.69 -2.65
CA ALA A 9 -1.51 8.04 -1.65
C ALA A 9 -2.08 8.86 -0.49
N SER A 10 -2.96 9.82 -0.78
CA SER A 10 -3.62 10.65 0.23
C SER A 10 -4.45 9.79 1.19
N ARG A 11 -5.20 8.86 0.63
CA ARG A 11 -6.01 7.94 1.45
C ARG A 11 -5.14 7.01 2.28
N LEU A 12 -4.08 6.44 1.70
CA LEU A 12 -3.16 5.56 2.44
C LEU A 12 -2.45 6.29 3.59
N VAL A 13 -1.99 7.52 3.37
CA VAL A 13 -1.35 8.33 4.41
C VAL A 13 -2.32 8.64 5.54
N SER A 14 -3.61 8.82 5.26
CA SER A 14 -4.62 9.13 6.27
C SER A 14 -4.93 7.99 7.25
N TYR A 15 -4.61 6.74 6.91
CA TYR A 15 -4.72 5.62 7.85
C TYR A 15 -3.58 5.64 8.86
N ASP A 16 -3.90 5.60 10.13
CA ASP A 16 -2.91 5.46 11.20
C ASP A 16 -2.51 3.99 11.37
N THR A 17 -1.54 3.56 10.58
CA THR A 17 -1.00 2.20 10.57
C THR A 17 0.32 2.09 11.33
N VAL A 18 0.50 2.86 12.41
CA VAL A 18 1.63 2.64 13.33
C VAL A 18 1.66 1.17 13.75
N SER A 19 2.86 0.55 13.78
CA SER A 19 3.02 -0.91 13.94
C SER A 19 2.27 -1.49 15.15
N ALA A 20 2.01 -0.70 16.19
CA ALA A 20 1.19 -1.10 17.33
C ALA A 20 -0.34 -1.08 17.08
N LYS A 21 -0.79 -0.65 15.89
CA LYS A 21 -2.21 -0.53 15.51
C LYS A 21 -2.58 -1.50 14.39
N SER A 22 -3.88 -1.65 14.16
CA SER A 22 -4.38 -2.43 13.01
C SER A 22 -4.09 -1.72 11.69
N ASN A 23 -3.73 -2.50 10.69
CA ASN A 23 -3.56 -2.07 9.31
C ASN A 23 -4.74 -2.50 8.42
N ALA A 24 -5.77 -3.12 8.98
CA ALA A 24 -6.81 -3.81 8.20
C ALA A 24 -7.50 -2.90 7.18
N GLU A 25 -7.93 -1.69 7.58
CA GLU A 25 -8.62 -0.77 6.67
C GLU A 25 -7.72 -0.33 5.49
N ALA A 26 -6.44 -0.05 5.75
CA ALA A 26 -5.49 0.32 4.71
C ALA A 26 -5.23 -0.85 3.74
N THR A 27 -5.16 -2.08 4.27
CA THR A 27 -4.97 -3.29 3.48
C THR A 27 -6.18 -3.60 2.62
N GLU A 28 -7.38 -3.49 3.16
CA GLU A 28 -8.64 -3.67 2.42
C GLU A 28 -8.77 -2.63 1.31
N TYR A 29 -8.48 -1.38 1.59
CA TYR A 29 -8.46 -0.32 0.58
C TYR A 29 -7.53 -0.64 -0.60
N LEU A 30 -6.29 -1.11 -0.32
CA LEU A 30 -5.35 -1.53 -1.37
C LEU A 30 -5.89 -2.71 -2.18
N GLY A 31 -6.48 -3.69 -1.50
CA GLY A 31 -7.04 -4.88 -2.16
C GLY A 31 -8.20 -4.54 -3.08
N GLU A 32 -9.14 -3.72 -2.65
CA GLU A 32 -10.28 -3.26 -3.46
C GLU A 32 -9.81 -2.58 -4.76
N HIS A 33 -8.78 -1.74 -4.67
CA HIS A 33 -8.18 -1.12 -5.86
C HIS A 33 -7.55 -2.16 -6.80
N LEU A 34 -6.76 -3.09 -6.27
CA LEU A 34 -6.12 -4.13 -7.09
C LEU A 34 -7.15 -5.07 -7.72
N GLU A 35 -8.21 -5.45 -6.99
CA GLU A 35 -9.34 -6.23 -7.53
C GLU A 35 -10.03 -5.50 -8.69
N SER A 36 -10.27 -4.19 -8.54
CA SER A 36 -10.89 -3.38 -9.59
C SER A 36 -10.05 -3.31 -10.87
N HIS A 37 -8.75 -3.56 -10.77
CA HIS A 37 -7.81 -3.63 -11.90
C HIS A 37 -7.50 -5.06 -12.36
N GLY A 38 -8.31 -6.05 -11.93
CA GLY A 38 -8.27 -7.41 -12.44
C GLY A 38 -7.27 -8.35 -11.75
N PHE A 39 -6.74 -7.95 -10.59
CA PHE A 39 -5.95 -8.84 -9.75
C PHE A 39 -6.85 -9.73 -8.89
N ARG A 40 -6.45 -10.97 -8.69
CA ARG A 40 -7.04 -11.87 -7.69
C ARG A 40 -6.39 -11.57 -6.35
N VAL A 41 -7.19 -11.18 -5.36
CA VAL A 41 -6.70 -10.75 -4.04
C VAL A 41 -7.00 -11.80 -2.98
N ALA A 42 -6.03 -12.05 -2.11
CA ALA A 42 -6.16 -12.87 -0.91
C ALA A 42 -5.66 -12.11 0.31
N TYR A 43 -6.43 -12.18 1.41
CA TYR A 43 -6.10 -11.57 2.68
C TYR A 43 -5.70 -12.65 3.69
N HIS A 44 -4.51 -12.50 4.25
CA HIS A 44 -4.02 -13.34 5.35
C HIS A 44 -4.16 -12.58 6.66
N ARG A 45 -5.21 -12.91 7.40
CA ARG A 45 -5.55 -12.25 8.67
C ARG A 45 -4.93 -12.98 9.84
N THR A 46 -4.35 -12.24 10.75
CA THR A 46 -3.79 -12.74 12.01
C THR A 46 -4.04 -11.73 13.13
N GLU A 47 -3.64 -12.06 14.32
CA GLU A 47 -3.70 -11.18 15.49
C GLU A 47 -2.35 -11.22 16.20
N ILE A 48 -1.79 -10.06 16.50
CA ILE A 48 -0.53 -9.91 17.23
C ILE A 48 -0.82 -9.04 18.46
N ALA A 49 -0.64 -9.63 19.65
CA ALA A 49 -0.91 -8.97 20.93
C ALA A 49 -2.33 -8.34 21.02
N GLY A 50 -3.34 -9.02 20.49
CA GLY A 50 -4.73 -8.52 20.48
C GLY A 50 -5.03 -7.49 19.37
N VAL A 51 -4.08 -7.21 18.48
CA VAL A 51 -4.24 -6.25 17.39
C VAL A 51 -4.41 -6.99 16.05
N PRO A 52 -5.52 -6.78 15.32
CA PRO A 52 -5.72 -7.39 14.00
C PRO A 52 -4.65 -6.92 13.00
N LYS A 53 -4.03 -7.88 12.32
CA LYS A 53 -3.03 -7.66 11.28
C LYS A 53 -3.44 -8.39 10.00
N VAL A 54 -3.27 -7.73 8.87
CA VAL A 54 -3.68 -8.28 7.57
C VAL A 54 -2.54 -8.12 6.57
N ASN A 55 -2.10 -9.24 5.99
CA ASN A 55 -1.24 -9.24 4.82
C ASN A 55 -2.10 -9.41 3.57
N LEU A 56 -1.68 -8.80 2.48
CA LEU A 56 -2.32 -8.85 1.18
C LEU A 56 -1.43 -9.55 0.18
N VAL A 57 -2.00 -10.47 -0.58
CA VAL A 57 -1.39 -11.04 -1.78
C VAL A 57 -2.33 -10.80 -2.96
N ALA A 58 -1.87 -10.10 -3.98
CA ALA A 58 -2.63 -9.84 -5.19
C ALA A 58 -1.86 -10.35 -6.41
N CYS A 59 -2.51 -11.19 -7.23
CA CYS A 59 -1.88 -11.83 -8.37
C CYS A 59 -2.67 -11.62 -9.65
N ALA A 60 -1.99 -11.37 -10.76
CA ALA A 60 -2.55 -11.32 -12.10
C ALA A 60 -1.65 -12.05 -13.11
N GLY A 61 -2.19 -12.37 -14.28
CA GLY A 61 -1.50 -13.09 -15.35
C GLY A 61 -1.66 -14.61 -15.30
N PRO A 62 -0.98 -15.33 -16.21
CA PRO A 62 -1.07 -16.77 -16.34
C PRO A 62 -0.35 -17.49 -15.18
N PRO A 63 -0.71 -18.76 -14.89
CA PRO A 63 -0.05 -19.57 -13.86
C PRO A 63 1.27 -20.17 -14.38
N GLU A 64 2.17 -19.32 -14.84
CA GLU A 64 3.47 -19.70 -15.40
C GLU A 64 4.57 -19.47 -14.37
N PRO A 65 5.70 -20.22 -14.43
CA PRO A 65 6.87 -19.94 -13.61
C PRO A 65 7.53 -18.61 -14.00
N ASP A 66 8.46 -18.15 -13.18
CA ASP A 66 9.32 -16.99 -13.45
C ASP A 66 8.55 -15.65 -13.57
N GLY A 67 7.61 -15.44 -12.66
CA GLY A 67 6.89 -14.17 -12.52
C GLY A 67 7.69 -13.09 -11.79
N LEU A 68 7.08 -11.91 -11.67
CA LEU A 68 7.59 -10.79 -10.88
C LEU A 68 6.80 -10.67 -9.58
N ILE A 69 7.50 -10.58 -8.47
CA ILE A 69 6.92 -10.24 -7.17
C ILE A 69 7.42 -8.86 -6.76
N ILE A 70 6.50 -7.99 -6.40
CA ILE A 70 6.77 -6.67 -5.84
C ILE A 70 6.23 -6.67 -4.42
N SER A 71 7.06 -6.38 -3.43
CA SER A 71 6.64 -6.41 -2.03
C SER A 71 6.88 -5.08 -1.32
N GLY A 72 6.10 -4.83 -0.28
CA GLY A 72 6.25 -3.70 0.61
C GLY A 72 5.45 -3.89 1.89
N HIS A 73 5.64 -3.00 2.88
CA HIS A 73 4.93 -3.04 4.14
C HIS A 73 3.96 -1.85 4.29
N ILE A 74 2.93 -2.04 5.10
CA ILE A 74 1.84 -1.07 5.29
C ILE A 74 2.05 -0.24 6.55
N ASP A 75 2.71 -0.83 7.55
CA ASP A 75 2.94 -0.17 8.81
C ASP A 75 3.94 0.98 8.70
N VAL A 76 3.92 1.82 9.71
CA VAL A 76 4.80 2.97 9.84
C VAL A 76 5.28 3.11 11.29
N VAL A 77 6.47 3.68 11.46
CA VAL A 77 6.96 4.03 12.80
C VAL A 77 6.11 5.12 13.44
N PRO A 78 6.01 5.14 14.77
CA PRO A 78 5.29 6.18 15.50
C PRO A 78 5.75 7.58 15.12
N PHE A 79 4.84 8.53 15.11
CA PHE A 79 5.12 9.96 14.91
C PHE A 79 4.82 10.78 16.17
N SER A 80 4.04 10.22 17.10
CA SER A 80 3.77 10.84 18.40
C SER A 80 5.07 10.96 19.21
N GLY A 81 5.36 12.16 19.70
CA GLY A 81 6.59 12.42 20.47
C GLY A 81 7.86 12.58 19.62
N GLN A 82 7.80 12.47 18.31
CA GLN A 82 8.94 12.79 17.44
C GLN A 82 9.06 14.31 17.25
N PRO A 83 10.21 14.91 17.50
CA PRO A 83 10.42 16.33 17.24
C PRO A 83 10.47 16.61 15.74
N GLY A 84 10.11 17.81 15.34
CA GLY A 84 10.32 18.29 13.96
C GLY A 84 9.12 18.19 13.04
N TRP A 85 8.02 17.54 13.44
CA TRP A 85 6.78 17.58 12.67
C TRP A 85 6.18 18.99 12.69
N GLN A 86 6.11 19.62 11.51
CA GLN A 86 5.49 20.93 11.30
C GLN A 86 4.14 20.84 10.57
N ARG A 87 3.79 19.64 10.13
CA ARG A 87 2.57 19.30 9.39
C ARG A 87 1.89 18.10 10.03
N ASP A 88 0.61 17.89 9.72
CA ASP A 88 -0.11 16.69 10.14
C ASP A 88 0.50 15.43 9.49
N PRO A 89 1.04 14.48 10.28
CA PRO A 89 1.64 13.26 9.74
C PRO A 89 0.66 12.38 8.95
N LEU A 90 -0.64 12.46 9.24
CA LEU A 90 -1.68 11.65 8.58
C LEU A 90 -2.36 12.40 7.41
N ARG A 91 -1.80 13.51 7.00
CA ARG A 91 -2.28 14.29 5.85
C ARG A 91 -1.19 14.39 4.79
N LEU A 92 -1.49 13.86 3.59
CA LEU A 92 -0.60 14.04 2.45
C LEU A 92 -0.60 15.50 2.00
N GLU A 93 0.54 16.15 2.00
CA GLU A 93 0.75 17.46 1.39
C GLU A 93 1.73 17.33 0.24
N VAL A 94 1.36 17.85 -0.93
CA VAL A 94 2.18 17.87 -2.13
C VAL A 94 2.57 19.29 -2.45
N THR A 95 3.86 19.53 -2.61
CA THR A 95 4.42 20.77 -3.14
C THR A 95 5.06 20.49 -4.51
N ASP A 96 5.65 21.48 -5.16
CA ASP A 96 6.22 21.33 -6.50
C ASP A 96 7.29 20.23 -6.58
N ASP A 97 8.09 20.07 -5.53
CA ASP A 97 9.26 19.20 -5.49
C ASP A 97 9.20 18.12 -4.41
N ARG A 98 8.22 18.16 -3.50
CA ARG A 98 8.18 17.27 -2.33
C ARG A 98 6.78 16.80 -1.97
N VAL A 99 6.77 15.66 -1.28
CA VAL A 99 5.58 15.06 -0.69
C VAL A 99 5.81 14.88 0.81
N TYR A 100 4.88 15.32 1.63
CA TYR A 100 4.95 15.25 3.09
C TYR A 100 3.84 14.40 3.65
N GLY A 101 4.14 13.68 4.72
CA GLY A 101 3.24 12.80 5.46
C GLY A 101 3.98 11.57 5.99
N ARG A 102 3.43 10.88 7.00
CA ARG A 102 4.02 9.66 7.53
C ARG A 102 3.86 8.51 6.51
N GLY A 103 4.97 7.84 6.19
CA GLY A 103 5.00 6.78 5.19
C GLY A 103 5.16 7.27 3.75
N THR A 104 5.39 8.57 3.50
CA THR A 104 5.64 9.05 2.13
C THR A 104 6.94 8.55 1.56
N SER A 105 7.97 8.38 2.38
CA SER A 105 9.24 7.75 2.02
C SER A 105 9.23 6.24 2.26
N ASP A 106 8.62 5.79 3.35
CA ASP A 106 8.68 4.42 3.86
C ASP A 106 7.34 4.02 4.46
N MET A 107 6.49 3.30 3.65
CA MET A 107 6.61 3.24 2.21
C MET A 107 5.23 3.31 1.50
N LYS A 108 4.24 3.98 2.13
CA LYS A 108 2.85 4.07 1.65
C LYS A 108 2.72 4.64 0.22
N VAL A 109 3.56 5.63 -0.14
CA VAL A 109 3.54 6.19 -1.50
C VAL A 109 4.01 5.15 -2.52
N PHE A 110 4.97 4.29 -2.16
CA PHE A 110 5.36 3.18 -3.02
C PHE A 110 4.20 2.20 -3.25
N LEU A 111 3.42 1.87 -2.20
CA LEU A 111 2.22 1.03 -2.36
C LEU A 111 1.18 1.69 -3.27
N ALA A 112 0.99 3.00 -3.15
CA ALA A 112 0.14 3.76 -4.05
C ALA A 112 0.66 3.73 -5.50
N GLN A 113 1.97 3.79 -5.71
CA GLN A 113 2.59 3.65 -7.03
C GLN A 113 2.36 2.26 -7.62
N CYS A 114 2.37 1.20 -6.81
CA CYS A 114 2.03 -0.16 -7.25
C CYS A 114 0.58 -0.22 -7.76
N VAL A 115 -0.35 0.40 -7.05
CA VAL A 115 -1.77 0.47 -7.46
C VAL A 115 -1.93 1.33 -8.73
N ASP A 116 -1.26 2.47 -8.83
CA ASP A 116 -1.30 3.32 -10.03
C ASP A 116 -0.70 2.60 -11.25
N ALA A 117 0.37 1.83 -11.07
CA ALA A 117 0.94 1.00 -12.11
C ALA A 117 -0.03 -0.13 -12.52
N ALA A 118 -0.66 -0.80 -11.55
CA ALA A 118 -1.67 -1.84 -11.82
C ALA A 118 -2.84 -1.30 -12.64
N ALA A 119 -3.28 -0.08 -12.37
CA ALA A 119 -4.36 0.59 -13.11
C ALA A 119 -4.03 0.83 -14.60
N GLN A 120 -2.75 0.88 -14.94
CA GLN A 120 -2.27 1.11 -16.31
C GLN A 120 -2.00 -0.19 -17.07
N LEU A 121 -2.07 -1.34 -16.40
CA LEU A 121 -1.83 -2.65 -17.01
C LEU A 121 -3.10 -3.24 -17.62
N ASN A 122 -2.95 -3.83 -18.79
CA ASN A 122 -3.93 -4.80 -19.27
C ASN A 122 -3.51 -6.19 -18.80
N VAL A 123 -4.07 -6.64 -17.66
CA VAL A 123 -3.70 -7.92 -17.03
C VAL A 123 -3.94 -9.13 -17.93
N ALA A 124 -4.86 -9.03 -18.91
CA ALA A 124 -5.13 -10.10 -19.86
C ALA A 124 -3.99 -10.33 -20.87
N THR A 125 -3.09 -9.36 -21.02
CA THR A 125 -1.95 -9.46 -21.95
C THR A 125 -0.64 -9.85 -21.26
N LEU A 126 -0.66 -10.07 -19.95
CA LEU A 126 0.52 -10.49 -19.21
C LEU A 126 0.99 -11.88 -19.68
N GLN A 127 2.26 -12.00 -20.02
CA GLN A 127 2.88 -13.25 -20.44
C GLN A 127 3.47 -14.04 -19.26
N ARG A 128 3.63 -13.39 -18.11
CA ARG A 128 4.14 -13.93 -16.85
C ARG A 128 3.30 -13.43 -15.70
N PRO A 129 3.22 -14.14 -14.58
CA PRO A 129 2.49 -13.66 -13.42
C PRO A 129 3.16 -12.44 -12.81
N LEU A 130 2.33 -11.51 -12.37
CA LEU A 130 2.72 -10.38 -11.52
C LEU A 130 2.01 -10.54 -10.18
N ALA A 131 2.77 -10.44 -9.10
CA ALA A 131 2.22 -10.47 -7.75
C ALA A 131 2.67 -9.26 -6.94
N PHE A 132 1.73 -8.69 -6.19
CA PHE A 132 2.00 -7.75 -5.10
C PHE A 132 1.83 -8.47 -3.77
N ILE A 133 2.78 -8.28 -2.86
CA ILE A 133 2.72 -8.79 -1.48
C ILE A 133 2.89 -7.58 -0.55
N PHE A 134 1.83 -7.21 0.16
CA PHE A 134 1.87 -6.12 1.12
C PHE A 134 1.70 -6.66 2.53
N THR A 135 2.74 -6.50 3.33
CA THR A 135 2.80 -7.04 4.69
C THR A 135 2.29 -6.05 5.72
N ALA A 136 1.77 -6.57 6.81
CA ALA A 136 1.26 -5.77 7.93
C ALA A 136 2.37 -5.02 8.65
N ASP A 137 3.47 -5.70 8.87
CA ASP A 137 4.65 -5.22 9.59
C ASP A 137 5.92 -5.58 8.82
N GLU A 138 6.92 -4.72 8.96
CA GLU A 138 8.27 -4.89 8.46
C GLU A 138 9.07 -5.94 9.25
#